data_7dd20759e4365a6ccb748a3f3db44321
#
_entry.id   7dd20759e4365a6ccb748a3f3db44321
#
_cell.length_a   1.000
_cell.length_b   1.000
_cell.length_c   1.000
_cell.angle_alpha   90.00
_cell.angle_beta   90.00
_cell.angle_gamma   90.00
#
_symmetry.space_group_name_H-M   'P 1'
#
loop_
_entity.id
_entity.type
_entity.pdbx_description
1 polymer ?
#
loop_
_entity_poly.entity_id
_entity_poly.type
_entity_poly.pdbx_seq_one_letter_code
_entity_poly.pdbx_strand_id
1 'polypeptide(L)'
;TDWKIENGADGSVTVWVGETEKMFHTKGMAGFTLYPDRAYLEIHGQVYNPTDRPQTFLWWANPAVPVNDATQSIFPPDVHAVMDHGKRAVSKFPIADGVYYKYDYAPGTDISRYKNIPVPTSYMAYHSDYNFIGNYDYDRKAGLLHIADHHVSPGKKQWTWGCGDFGKAWIAI
;
A
#
# COMPACT_ATOMS: atom_id res chain seq x y z
N THR A 1 19.77 1.70 -14.34
CA THR A 1 18.64 0.74 -14.15
C THR A 1 18.61 -0.22 -15.32
N ASP A 2 18.74 -1.50 -15.05
CA ASP A 2 18.61 -2.55 -16.06
C ASP A 2 17.12 -2.84 -16.32
N TRP A 3 16.79 -3.19 -17.55
CA TRP A 3 15.43 -3.61 -17.88
C TRP A 3 15.44 -4.68 -18.98
N LYS A 4 14.43 -5.51 -19.02
CA LYS A 4 14.16 -6.46 -20.11
C LYS A 4 12.66 -6.73 -20.24
N ILE A 5 12.26 -7.18 -21.42
CA ILE A 5 10.89 -7.66 -21.69
C ILE A 5 10.95 -9.15 -21.98
N GLU A 6 10.07 -9.91 -21.36
CA GLU A 6 9.88 -11.34 -21.59
C GLU A 6 8.45 -11.60 -22.07
N ASN A 7 8.32 -12.43 -23.12
CA ASN A 7 7.03 -12.88 -23.63
C ASN A 7 6.83 -14.34 -23.22
N GLY A 8 5.75 -14.60 -22.50
CA GLY A 8 5.34 -15.95 -22.14
C GLY A 8 4.67 -16.71 -23.29
N ALA A 9 4.77 -18.02 -23.27
CA ALA A 9 4.10 -18.87 -24.28
C ALA A 9 2.57 -18.81 -24.20
N ASP A 10 2.03 -18.37 -23.07
CA ASP A 10 0.60 -18.13 -22.80
C ASP A 10 0.11 -16.74 -23.25
N GLY A 11 0.99 -15.96 -23.89
CA GLY A 11 0.71 -14.60 -24.34
C GLY A 11 0.91 -13.55 -23.26
N SER A 12 1.37 -13.92 -22.06
CA SER A 12 1.75 -12.96 -21.03
C SER A 12 2.98 -12.15 -21.42
N VAL A 13 3.07 -10.94 -20.89
CA VAL A 13 4.23 -10.07 -21.08
C VAL A 13 4.70 -9.58 -19.72
N THR A 14 5.99 -9.79 -19.43
CA THR A 14 6.64 -9.30 -18.21
C THR A 14 7.68 -8.24 -18.54
N VAL A 15 7.58 -7.10 -17.90
CA VAL A 15 8.62 -6.06 -17.91
C VAL A 15 9.39 -6.16 -16.60
N TRP A 16 10.67 -6.47 -16.69
CA TRP A 16 11.60 -6.48 -15.57
C TRP A 16 12.36 -5.18 -15.50
N VAL A 17 12.47 -4.63 -14.30
CA VAL A 17 13.33 -3.50 -13.98
C VAL A 17 14.19 -3.85 -12.77
N GLY A 18 15.45 -3.44 -12.78
CA GLY A 18 16.37 -3.79 -11.70
C GLY A 18 17.40 -2.70 -11.44
N GLU A 19 17.90 -2.69 -10.21
CA GLU A 19 18.97 -1.80 -9.77
C GLU A 19 19.92 -2.56 -8.86
N THR A 20 21.21 -2.24 -8.94
CA THR A 20 22.21 -2.71 -7.99
C THR A 20 22.55 -1.57 -7.05
N GLU A 21 22.33 -1.78 -5.76
CA GLU A 21 22.67 -0.85 -4.72
C GLU A 21 24.19 -0.68 -4.62
N LYS A 22 24.67 0.57 -4.39
CA LYS A 22 26.07 0.91 -4.54
C LYS A 22 26.96 0.57 -3.34
N MET A 23 26.38 0.38 -2.16
CA MET A 23 27.15 0.19 -0.93
C MET A 23 27.52 -1.29 -0.73
N PHE A 24 26.56 -2.18 -0.81
CA PHE A 24 26.75 -3.63 -0.59
C PHE A 24 26.57 -4.46 -1.86
N HIS A 25 26.28 -3.80 -2.97
CA HIS A 25 26.00 -4.43 -4.27
C HIS A 25 24.86 -5.43 -4.25
N THR A 26 23.94 -5.28 -3.31
CA THR A 26 22.69 -6.04 -3.34
C THR A 26 21.88 -5.64 -4.57
N LYS A 27 21.27 -6.62 -5.21
CA LYS A 27 20.46 -6.37 -6.42
C LYS A 27 18.98 -6.58 -6.13
N GLY A 28 18.17 -5.58 -6.42
CA GLY A 28 16.72 -5.64 -6.46
C GLY A 28 16.21 -5.69 -7.89
N MET A 29 15.21 -6.54 -8.14
CA MET A 29 14.49 -6.61 -9.42
C MET A 29 13.00 -6.69 -9.17
N ALA A 30 12.22 -5.98 -9.96
CA ALA A 30 10.77 -6.08 -10.00
C ALA A 30 10.30 -6.45 -11.42
N GLY A 31 9.46 -7.47 -11.50
CA GLY A 31 8.80 -7.90 -12.73
C GLY A 31 7.32 -7.53 -12.67
N PHE A 32 6.82 -6.93 -13.73
CA PHE A 32 5.41 -6.55 -13.88
C PHE A 32 4.83 -7.35 -15.05
N THR A 33 3.90 -8.26 -14.73
CA THR A 33 3.33 -9.18 -15.72
C THR A 33 1.87 -8.86 -15.97
N LEU A 34 1.52 -8.73 -17.25
CA LEU A 34 0.15 -8.68 -17.73
C LEU A 34 -0.18 -9.96 -18.50
N TYR A 35 -1.39 -10.43 -18.34
CA TYR A 35 -1.95 -11.59 -19.02
C TYR A 35 -3.06 -11.15 -19.99
N PRO A 36 -3.21 -11.82 -21.14
CA PRO A 36 -4.20 -11.40 -22.14
C PRO A 36 -5.66 -11.59 -21.69
N ASP A 37 -5.90 -12.49 -20.74
CA ASP A 37 -7.23 -12.93 -20.29
C ASP A 37 -7.54 -12.58 -18.83
N ARG A 38 -6.68 -11.77 -18.17
CA ARG A 38 -6.81 -11.47 -16.74
C ARG A 38 -6.77 -9.96 -16.47
N ALA A 39 -7.66 -9.53 -15.59
CA ALA A 39 -7.79 -8.12 -15.20
C ALA A 39 -6.99 -7.79 -13.93
N TYR A 40 -5.75 -8.27 -13.84
CA TYR A 40 -4.82 -7.92 -12.77
C TYR A 40 -3.39 -7.76 -13.30
N LEU A 41 -2.60 -6.98 -12.58
CA LEU A 41 -1.15 -6.89 -12.74
C LEU A 41 -0.50 -7.78 -11.68
N GLU A 42 0.32 -8.72 -12.10
CA GLU A 42 1.15 -9.51 -11.20
C GLU A 42 2.50 -8.82 -11.01
N ILE A 43 2.96 -8.74 -9.75
CA ILE A 43 4.24 -8.12 -9.42
C ILE A 43 5.15 -9.16 -8.76
N HIS A 44 6.33 -9.37 -9.32
CA HIS A 44 7.36 -10.25 -8.82
C HIS A 44 8.52 -9.44 -8.26
N GLY A 45 8.88 -9.69 -7.00
CA GLY A 45 10.09 -9.12 -6.39
C GLY A 45 11.19 -10.17 -6.32
N GLN A 46 12.41 -9.79 -6.72
CA GLN A 46 13.61 -10.61 -6.54
C GLN A 46 14.70 -9.77 -5.88
N VAL A 47 15.34 -10.32 -4.87
CA VAL A 47 16.49 -9.71 -4.22
C VAL A 47 17.66 -10.69 -4.22
N TYR A 48 18.83 -10.19 -4.53
CA TYR A 48 20.07 -10.96 -4.52
C TYR A 48 21.08 -10.28 -3.60
N ASN A 49 21.61 -11.05 -2.66
CA ASN A 49 22.66 -10.62 -1.74
C ASN A 49 23.98 -11.30 -2.11
N PRO A 50 24.95 -10.61 -2.69
CA PRO A 50 26.24 -11.17 -3.03
C PRO A 50 27.21 -11.25 -1.86
N THR A 51 26.84 -10.71 -0.68
CA THR A 51 27.70 -10.64 0.49
C THR A 51 27.60 -11.91 1.35
N ASP A 52 28.56 -12.11 2.23
CA ASP A 52 28.58 -13.18 3.23
C ASP A 52 27.79 -12.83 4.51
N ARG A 53 27.11 -11.69 4.53
CA ARG A 53 26.37 -11.18 5.68
C ARG A 53 24.90 -11.00 5.35
N PRO A 54 23.99 -11.20 6.32
CA PRO A 54 22.59 -10.82 6.16
C PRO A 54 22.45 -9.35 5.79
N GLN A 55 21.61 -9.07 4.79
CA GLN A 55 21.23 -7.73 4.38
C GLN A 55 19.72 -7.55 4.56
N THR A 56 19.29 -6.33 4.80
CA THR A 56 17.87 -6.00 4.93
C THR A 56 17.36 -5.34 3.65
N PHE A 57 16.10 -5.56 3.35
CA PHE A 57 15.38 -4.84 2.30
C PHE A 57 14.01 -4.42 2.80
N LEU A 58 13.46 -3.41 2.18
CA LEU A 58 12.08 -3.00 2.38
C LEU A 58 11.30 -3.23 1.09
N TRP A 59 10.27 -4.08 1.16
CA TRP A 59 9.27 -4.14 0.11
C TRP A 59 8.24 -3.03 0.33
N TRP A 60 8.12 -2.16 -0.65
CA TRP A 60 7.21 -1.04 -0.57
C TRP A 60 6.49 -0.85 -1.91
N ALA A 61 5.39 -1.54 -2.11
CA ALA A 61 4.48 -1.27 -3.21
C ALA A 61 3.55 -0.10 -2.82
N ASN A 62 3.52 0.93 -3.65
CA ASN A 62 2.76 2.16 -3.40
C ASN A 62 1.82 2.47 -4.58
N PRO A 63 0.81 1.65 -4.88
CA PRO A 63 -0.18 2.04 -5.85
C PRO A 63 -0.96 3.26 -5.35
N ALA A 64 -1.22 4.21 -6.24
CA ALA A 64 -1.99 5.40 -5.95
C ALA A 64 -3.30 5.39 -6.72
N VAL A 65 -4.38 5.77 -6.07
CA VAL A 65 -5.72 5.81 -6.66
C VAL A 65 -6.35 7.18 -6.44
N PRO A 66 -7.17 7.67 -7.39
CA PRO A 66 -7.97 8.87 -7.18
C PRO A 66 -9.01 8.63 -6.09
N VAL A 67 -9.34 9.67 -5.34
CA VAL A 67 -10.29 9.60 -4.22
C VAL A 67 -11.35 10.69 -4.32
N ASN A 68 -12.49 10.41 -3.70
CA ASN A 68 -13.61 11.33 -3.51
C ASN A 68 -14.32 11.04 -2.18
N ASP A 69 -15.38 11.75 -1.87
CA ASP A 69 -16.12 11.60 -0.61
C ASP A 69 -16.79 10.22 -0.46
N ALA A 70 -16.95 9.46 -1.55
CA ALA A 70 -17.48 8.11 -1.55
C ALA A 70 -16.39 7.03 -1.43
N THR A 71 -15.11 7.41 -1.32
CA THR A 71 -14.00 6.46 -1.20
C THR A 71 -13.86 5.93 0.20
N GLN A 72 -13.68 4.61 0.32
CA GLN A 72 -13.38 3.91 1.56
C GLN A 72 -12.12 3.06 1.41
N SER A 73 -11.26 3.09 2.41
CA SER A 73 -10.14 2.17 2.55
C SER A 73 -10.61 0.83 3.10
N ILE A 74 -10.17 -0.25 2.51
CA ILE A 74 -10.54 -1.61 2.86
C ILE A 74 -9.33 -2.28 3.50
N PHE A 75 -9.28 -2.25 4.82
CA PHE A 75 -8.31 -3.00 5.60
C PHE A 75 -8.87 -4.39 5.96
N PRO A 76 -7.99 -5.37 6.24
CA PRO A 76 -8.41 -6.65 6.77
C PRO A 76 -9.19 -6.53 8.09
N PRO A 77 -10.07 -7.49 8.39
CA PRO A 77 -10.94 -7.43 9.57
C PRO A 77 -10.22 -7.59 10.91
N ASP A 78 -8.98 -8.08 10.91
CA ASP A 78 -8.13 -8.20 12.09
C ASP A 78 -7.35 -6.90 12.41
N VAL A 79 -7.49 -5.87 11.60
CA VAL A 79 -6.88 -4.56 11.86
C VAL A 79 -7.78 -3.75 12.78
N HIS A 80 -7.41 -3.66 14.05
CA HIS A 80 -8.15 -2.93 15.09
C HIS A 80 -7.45 -1.66 15.56
N ALA A 81 -6.21 -1.44 15.15
CA ALA A 81 -5.42 -0.26 15.48
C ALA A 81 -4.47 0.11 14.34
N VAL A 82 -4.19 1.40 14.23
CA VAL A 82 -3.28 1.97 13.24
C VAL A 82 -2.36 3.00 13.90
N MET A 83 -1.20 3.21 13.27
CA MET A 83 -0.19 4.16 13.71
C MET A 83 0.21 5.07 12.56
N ASP A 84 0.37 6.36 12.84
CA ASP A 84 1.03 7.29 11.92
C ASP A 84 2.55 7.09 11.96
N HIS A 85 3.19 6.97 10.80
CA HIS A 85 4.62 6.68 10.76
C HIS A 85 5.51 7.89 11.09
N GLY A 86 5.02 9.12 10.89
CA GLY A 86 5.78 10.34 11.13
C GLY A 86 5.86 10.72 12.59
N LYS A 87 4.72 10.71 13.29
CA LYS A 87 4.59 11.10 14.70
C LYS A 87 4.33 9.94 15.65
N ARG A 88 4.15 8.74 15.10
CA ARG A 88 3.82 7.52 15.85
C ARG A 88 2.57 7.66 16.73
N ALA A 89 1.64 8.51 16.33
CA ALA A 89 0.31 8.55 16.91
C ALA A 89 -0.40 7.22 16.67
N VAL A 90 -1.16 6.76 17.64
CA VAL A 90 -1.89 5.49 17.58
C VAL A 90 -3.37 5.77 17.73
N SER A 91 -4.20 5.08 16.98
CA SER A 91 -5.65 5.12 17.07
C SER A 91 -6.26 3.73 16.92
N LYS A 92 -7.46 3.58 17.46
CA LYS A 92 -8.34 2.49 17.08
C LYS A 92 -8.70 2.62 15.60
N PHE A 93 -9.02 1.51 14.97
CA PHE A 93 -9.45 1.44 13.58
C PHE A 93 -10.63 0.44 13.43
N PRO A 94 -11.64 0.70 12.61
CA PRO A 94 -11.80 1.89 11.75
C PRO A 94 -12.35 3.13 12.48
N ILE A 95 -12.84 2.98 13.70
CA ILE A 95 -13.41 4.10 14.47
C ILE A 95 -12.35 4.71 15.37
N ALA A 96 -11.83 5.86 14.98
CA ALA A 96 -10.95 6.67 15.81
C ALA A 96 -11.75 7.40 16.89
N ASP A 97 -11.20 7.46 18.10
CA ASP A 97 -11.85 8.03 19.28
C ASP A 97 -10.83 8.89 20.04
N GLY A 98 -10.75 10.16 19.68
CA GLY A 98 -9.79 11.12 20.22
C GLY A 98 -8.75 11.59 19.22
N VAL A 99 -7.66 12.16 19.72
CA VAL A 99 -6.64 12.79 18.89
C VAL A 99 -5.77 11.73 18.19
N TYR A 100 -5.73 11.82 16.86
CA TYR A 100 -4.80 11.08 16.04
C TYR A 100 -3.98 12.03 15.17
N TYR A 101 -2.67 12.02 15.34
CA TYR A 101 -1.72 12.88 14.67
C TYR A 101 -2.01 14.37 14.88
N LYS A 102 -2.81 15.02 14.08
CA LYS A 102 -3.10 16.48 14.12
C LYS A 102 -4.58 16.79 14.25
N TYR A 103 -5.42 15.78 14.37
CA TYR A 103 -6.86 15.97 14.33
C TYR A 103 -7.55 15.19 15.45
N ASP A 104 -8.58 15.79 16.06
CA ASP A 104 -9.42 15.14 17.05
C ASP A 104 -10.64 14.51 16.38
N TYR A 105 -10.74 13.19 16.47
CA TYR A 105 -11.80 12.39 15.89
C TYR A 105 -12.92 12.03 16.90
N ALA A 106 -12.85 12.59 18.13
CA ALA A 106 -13.89 12.38 19.12
C ALA A 106 -15.26 12.96 18.67
N PRO A 107 -16.40 12.36 19.08
CA PRO A 107 -16.55 11.23 19.99
C PRO A 107 -16.46 9.85 19.32
N GLY A 108 -16.03 9.77 18.09
CA GLY A 108 -15.85 8.55 17.30
C GLY A 108 -16.14 8.80 15.82
N THR A 109 -15.11 8.62 14.99
CA THR A 109 -15.16 8.90 13.55
C THR A 109 -14.60 7.72 12.77
N ASP A 110 -15.30 7.29 11.72
CA ASP A 110 -14.85 6.25 10.82
C ASP A 110 -13.75 6.80 9.88
N ILE A 111 -12.49 6.53 10.25
CA ILE A 111 -11.30 6.94 9.50
C ILE A 111 -10.96 6.00 8.33
N SER A 112 -11.74 4.98 8.06
CA SER A 112 -11.69 4.27 6.79
C SER A 112 -12.31 5.07 5.65
N ARG A 113 -13.18 6.04 5.95
CA ARG A 113 -13.83 6.91 4.97
C ARG A 113 -12.97 8.12 4.68
N TYR A 114 -12.58 8.30 3.42
CA TYR A 114 -11.70 9.39 3.00
C TYR A 114 -12.21 10.78 3.39
N LYS A 115 -13.51 11.02 3.23
CA LYS A 115 -14.15 12.30 3.58
C LYS A 115 -14.00 12.71 5.05
N ASN A 116 -13.67 11.77 5.92
CA ASN A 116 -13.51 12.01 7.35
C ASN A 116 -12.07 12.28 7.77
N ILE A 117 -11.13 12.34 6.80
CA ILE A 117 -9.69 12.53 7.06
C ILE A 117 -9.27 13.91 6.54
N PRO A 118 -9.29 14.96 7.38
CA PRO A 118 -9.06 16.33 6.89
C PRO A 118 -7.59 16.70 6.70
N VAL A 119 -6.66 15.90 7.20
CA VAL A 119 -5.22 16.22 7.22
C VAL A 119 -4.39 15.12 6.56
N PRO A 120 -3.23 15.47 5.95
CA PRO A 120 -2.29 14.47 5.46
C PRO A 120 -1.82 13.56 6.59
N THR A 121 -1.99 12.26 6.42
CA THR A 121 -1.62 11.28 7.44
C THR A 121 -1.49 9.87 6.86
N SER A 122 -0.88 8.99 7.64
CA SER A 122 -0.76 7.57 7.32
C SER A 122 -1.47 6.72 8.36
N TYR A 123 -1.89 5.56 7.93
CA TYR A 123 -2.47 4.51 8.76
C TYR A 123 -1.68 3.25 8.51
N MET A 124 -0.87 2.86 9.49
CA MET A 124 -0.04 1.66 9.42
C MET A 124 -0.58 0.62 10.39
N ALA A 125 -1.06 -0.50 9.87
CA ALA A 125 -1.29 -1.70 10.64
C ALA A 125 0.01 -2.51 10.66
N TYR A 126 0.48 -2.81 11.86
CA TYR A 126 1.75 -3.51 12.07
C TYR A 126 1.73 -4.92 11.49
N HIS A 127 0.61 -5.62 11.67
CA HIS A 127 0.45 -7.01 11.27
C HIS A 127 -1.01 -7.32 10.91
N SER A 128 -1.19 -8.19 9.95
CA SER A 128 -2.47 -8.80 9.60
C SER A 128 -2.22 -10.21 9.07
N ASP A 129 -3.07 -11.16 9.43
CA ASP A 129 -3.05 -12.53 8.93
C ASP A 129 -3.74 -12.69 7.57
N TYR A 130 -4.15 -11.57 6.97
CA TYR A 130 -4.80 -11.55 5.67
C TYR A 130 -3.87 -11.02 4.58
N ASN A 131 -4.08 -11.49 3.36
CA ASN A 131 -3.25 -11.21 2.20
C ASN A 131 -3.63 -9.95 1.43
N PHE A 132 -4.52 -9.10 1.93
CA PHE A 132 -5.03 -8.00 1.14
C PHE A 132 -5.06 -6.66 1.89
N ILE A 133 -5.06 -5.60 1.10
CA ILE A 133 -5.50 -4.24 1.43
C ILE A 133 -6.05 -3.61 0.15
N GLY A 134 -6.98 -2.69 0.26
CA GLY A 134 -7.54 -2.05 -0.93
C GLY A 134 -8.29 -0.78 -0.63
N ASN A 135 -8.96 -0.30 -1.64
CA ASN A 135 -9.93 0.78 -1.53
C ASN A 135 -11.14 0.50 -2.43
N TYR A 136 -12.23 1.16 -2.14
CA TYR A 136 -13.43 1.11 -2.96
C TYR A 136 -14.07 2.50 -3.08
N ASP A 137 -14.41 2.89 -4.28
CA ASP A 137 -15.16 4.10 -4.62
C ASP A 137 -16.60 3.72 -4.93
N TYR A 138 -17.52 4.11 -4.05
CA TYR A 138 -18.93 3.74 -4.15
C TYR A 138 -19.66 4.46 -5.28
N ASP A 139 -19.19 5.64 -5.71
CA ASP A 139 -19.77 6.37 -6.83
C ASP A 139 -19.37 5.71 -8.16
N ARG A 140 -18.09 5.38 -8.30
CA ARG A 140 -17.56 4.72 -9.49
C ARG A 140 -17.83 3.22 -9.52
N LYS A 141 -18.20 2.62 -8.39
CA LYS A 141 -18.38 1.17 -8.20
C LYS A 141 -17.14 0.38 -8.60
N ALA A 142 -15.98 0.90 -8.28
CA ALA A 142 -14.68 0.33 -8.62
C ALA A 142 -13.69 0.57 -7.49
N GLY A 143 -12.63 -0.19 -7.47
CA GLY A 143 -11.57 -0.04 -6.48
C GLY A 143 -10.29 -0.74 -6.90
N LEU A 144 -9.25 -0.60 -6.10
CA LEU A 144 -8.01 -1.34 -6.21
C LEU A 144 -7.93 -2.33 -5.07
N LEU A 145 -7.59 -3.58 -5.38
CA LEU A 145 -7.26 -4.60 -4.40
C LEU A 145 -5.79 -5.00 -4.60
N HIS A 146 -5.00 -4.82 -3.56
CA HIS A 146 -3.62 -5.30 -3.50
C HIS A 146 -3.58 -6.59 -2.69
N ILE A 147 -3.01 -7.64 -3.27
CA ILE A 147 -2.87 -8.95 -2.64
C ILE A 147 -1.38 -9.28 -2.55
N ALA A 148 -0.92 -9.61 -1.35
CA ALA A 148 0.44 -10.08 -1.09
C ALA A 148 0.42 -11.09 0.06
N ASP A 149 1.34 -12.05 0.02
CA ASP A 149 1.47 -13.05 1.09
C ASP A 149 1.80 -12.36 2.43
N HIS A 150 0.92 -12.51 3.41
CA HIS A 150 1.09 -11.92 4.74
C HIS A 150 2.30 -12.48 5.52
N HIS A 151 2.78 -13.68 5.20
CA HIS A 151 3.99 -14.22 5.80
C HIS A 151 5.26 -13.48 5.34
N VAL A 152 5.22 -12.85 4.17
CA VAL A 152 6.31 -12.04 3.63
C VAL A 152 6.07 -10.55 3.87
N SER A 153 4.81 -10.09 3.73
CA SER A 153 4.40 -8.70 3.85
C SER A 153 3.21 -8.56 4.82
N PRO A 154 3.41 -8.75 6.12
CA PRO A 154 2.32 -8.71 7.11
C PRO A 154 1.77 -7.30 7.32
N GLY A 155 2.59 -6.26 7.19
CA GLY A 155 2.18 -4.88 7.38
C GLY A 155 1.22 -4.40 6.30
N LYS A 156 0.24 -3.58 6.70
CA LYS A 156 -0.67 -2.90 5.79
C LYS A 156 -0.55 -1.41 6.02
N LYS A 157 -0.45 -0.64 4.95
CA LYS A 157 -0.28 0.80 5.06
C LYS A 157 -1.15 1.53 4.05
N GLN A 158 -1.73 2.60 4.51
CA GLN A 158 -2.34 3.63 3.70
C GLN A 158 -1.69 4.96 4.02
N TRP A 159 -1.50 5.79 3.01
CA TRP A 159 -1.18 7.20 3.19
C TRP A 159 -2.15 8.04 2.36
N THR A 160 -2.57 9.18 2.89
CA THR A 160 -3.50 10.09 2.22
C THR A 160 -3.10 11.54 2.44
N TRP A 161 -3.37 12.38 1.45
CA TRP A 161 -3.30 13.85 1.59
C TRP A 161 -4.42 14.42 2.46
N GLY A 162 -5.45 13.65 2.77
CA GLY A 162 -6.66 14.12 3.43
C GLY A 162 -7.60 14.87 2.50
N CYS A 163 -8.82 15.14 2.96
CA CYS A 163 -9.87 15.85 2.20
C CYS A 163 -9.88 17.36 2.45
N GLY A 164 -8.91 17.91 3.19
CA GLY A 164 -8.71 19.34 3.38
C GLY A 164 -8.19 20.05 2.14
N ASP A 165 -7.84 21.33 2.27
CA ASP A 165 -7.50 22.23 1.15
C ASP A 165 -6.32 21.75 0.29
N PHE A 166 -5.42 20.94 0.84
CA PHE A 166 -4.27 20.39 0.12
C PHE A 166 -4.50 19.04 -0.54
N GLY A 167 -5.60 18.36 -0.27
CA GLY A 167 -5.56 16.91 -0.39
C GLY A 167 -6.64 16.21 -1.19
N LYS A 168 -7.36 16.86 -2.04
CA LYS A 168 -8.54 16.23 -2.70
C LYS A 168 -8.22 15.25 -3.84
N ALA A 169 -6.99 14.76 -3.97
CA ALA A 169 -6.61 14.06 -5.20
C ALA A 169 -6.32 12.55 -5.03
N TRP A 170 -5.56 12.11 -4.03
CA TRP A 170 -4.96 10.77 -4.06
C TRP A 170 -4.87 10.09 -2.69
N ILE A 171 -4.96 8.75 -2.71
CA ILE A 171 -4.58 7.89 -1.62
C ILE A 171 -3.55 6.87 -2.13
N ALA A 172 -2.48 6.62 -1.37
CA ALA A 172 -1.53 5.55 -1.62
C ALA A 172 -1.79 4.38 -0.66
N ILE A 173 -1.86 3.17 -1.19
CA ILE A 173 -2.21 1.94 -0.48
C ILE A 173 -1.03 0.98 -0.48
#